data_141ddaf39e96e0bd49c2c6dc137211a5
#
_entry.id   141ddaf39e96e0bd49c2c6dc137211a5
#
_cell.length_a   1.000
_cell.length_b   1.000
_cell.length_c   1.000
_cell.angle_alpha   90.00
_cell.angle_beta   90.00
_cell.angle_gamma   90.00
#
_symmetry.space_group_name_H-M   'P 1'
#
loop_
_entity.id
_entity.type
_entity.pdbx_description
1 polymer ?
#
loop_
_entity_poly.entity_id
_entity_poly.type
_entity_poly.pdbx_seq_one_letter_code
_entity_poly.pdbx_strand_id
1 'polypeptide(L)'
;MKAGNKTKTKKIGQVFTPQYIVEEILNYAGYTSTTIIDKHIIDNSCGDGAFLKVIVSRYCQESINSGTPINKIKKGLEKYIHGIDNDPVAFNQCVENLNEIACSYGITNIKWDLYNQSSLSMKQFDGKMDFVVGNPPYVRVHNLDSTYEEVKQYSFANGGMTDLFLAFFELGFNMLNSTGKLCYITPSSWINSVAALNMRKYILREKNLVSLTDLGHFQAFDNATTYTLISLFSKNHKSNEFDFYVFDGQKHERAFIDRITVNECYIDSYFYLSDKAHLKWLNDIKTKKSAKYVSVKNGFATLADDVFIGSDIPESNITIKTLKASTGKWYNCLFPYDKKGKLLPPEIALSDPAVKTHFESHKEDILKGKPDYPCYYEYGRTQALLDVWKDKIAINTLLRTEKDLKIERVKAGQGIYSGLYIINNVEIPFEDIVNVLVSPDFAYYVSLLKKYKSGGYYTFNTKDVEQYINYVLTFKTDKNYDDKPSISDKDLRLF
;
A
#
# COMPACT_ATOMS: atom_id res chain seq x y z
N MET A 1 22.07 5.58 -24.08
CA MET A 1 22.43 5.68 -22.64
C MET A 1 21.27 5.88 -21.65
N LYS A 2 20.00 6.01 -22.06
CA LYS A 2 18.86 6.24 -21.12
C LYS A 2 18.17 4.96 -20.56
N ALA A 3 18.35 3.80 -21.18
CA ALA A 3 17.67 2.57 -20.74
C ALA A 3 18.38 1.82 -19.58
N GLY A 4 19.71 1.93 -19.48
CA GLY A 4 20.49 1.24 -18.44
C GLY A 4 20.31 1.84 -17.03
N ASN A 5 20.11 3.14 -16.93
CA ASN A 5 19.91 3.82 -15.63
C ASN A 5 18.52 3.52 -15.01
N LYS A 6 17.46 3.41 -15.85
CA LYS A 6 16.12 3.08 -15.35
C LYS A 6 16.02 1.69 -14.69
N THR A 7 16.80 0.72 -15.15
CA THR A 7 16.79 -0.65 -14.63
C THR A 7 17.53 -0.75 -13.29
N LYS A 8 18.60 0.02 -13.13
CA LYS A 8 19.41 0.05 -11.90
C LYS A 8 18.68 0.79 -10.76
N THR A 9 18.05 1.93 -11.08
CA THR A 9 17.24 2.73 -10.14
C THR A 9 16.03 1.93 -9.59
N LYS A 10 15.36 1.13 -10.46
CA LYS A 10 14.28 0.24 -10.02
C LYS A 10 14.74 -0.90 -9.11
N LYS A 11 15.97 -1.40 -9.23
CA LYS A 11 16.52 -2.44 -8.35
C LYS A 11 16.86 -1.93 -6.94
N ILE A 12 17.23 -0.66 -6.81
CA ILE A 12 17.68 -0.05 -5.54
C ILE A 12 16.52 0.64 -4.82
N GLY A 13 15.35 0.82 -5.46
CA GLY A 13 14.18 1.48 -4.86
C GLY A 13 14.38 2.98 -4.55
N GLN A 14 15.38 3.60 -5.16
CA GLN A 14 15.63 5.04 -5.02
C GLN A 14 14.53 5.84 -5.71
N VAL A 15 13.93 6.76 -4.96
CA VAL A 15 12.90 7.69 -5.43
C VAL A 15 13.31 9.09 -4.99
N PHE A 16 13.59 9.97 -5.94
CA PHE A 16 13.94 11.36 -5.64
C PHE A 16 12.74 12.13 -5.13
N THR A 17 12.86 12.75 -3.97
CA THR A 17 11.78 13.52 -3.34
C THR A 17 11.79 14.95 -3.87
N PRO A 18 10.68 15.45 -4.46
CA PRO A 18 10.57 16.83 -4.90
C PRO A 18 10.78 17.82 -3.76
N GLN A 19 11.41 18.95 -4.05
CA GLN A 19 11.78 19.94 -3.05
C GLN A 19 10.60 20.43 -2.21
N TYR A 20 9.44 20.71 -2.83
CA TYR A 20 8.24 21.16 -2.10
C TYR A 20 7.75 20.11 -1.07
N ILE A 21 7.87 18.82 -1.37
CA ILE A 21 7.53 17.74 -0.39
C ILE A 21 8.54 17.73 0.76
N VAL A 22 9.83 17.91 0.46
CA VAL A 22 10.88 18.01 1.50
C VAL A 22 10.60 19.18 2.44
N GLU A 23 10.29 20.36 1.88
CA GLU A 23 9.98 21.57 2.63
C GLU A 23 8.77 21.35 3.56
N GLU A 24 7.70 20.71 3.05
CA GLU A 24 6.52 20.39 3.83
C GLU A 24 6.84 19.38 4.97
N ILE A 25 7.61 18.33 4.73
CA ILE A 25 8.01 17.37 5.74
C ILE A 25 8.81 18.04 6.87
N LEU A 26 9.74 18.92 6.51
CA LEU A 26 10.52 19.68 7.49
C LEU A 26 9.65 20.66 8.29
N ASN A 27 8.64 21.28 7.63
CA ASN A 27 7.65 22.13 8.30
C ASN A 27 6.82 21.32 9.30
N TYR A 28 6.33 20.15 8.90
CA TYR A 28 5.53 19.27 9.77
C TYR A 28 6.34 18.74 10.96
N ALA A 29 7.61 18.43 10.76
CA ALA A 29 8.54 18.06 11.86
C ALA A 29 8.79 19.23 12.80
N GLY A 30 8.57 20.47 12.35
CA GLY A 30 8.92 21.69 13.09
C GLY A 30 10.40 22.04 13.00
N TYR A 31 11.08 21.61 11.93
CA TYR A 31 12.46 22.03 11.63
C TYR A 31 12.44 23.41 10.95
N THR A 32 12.03 24.42 11.74
CA THR A 32 11.82 25.81 11.29
C THR A 32 12.29 26.79 12.33
N SER A 33 12.58 28.04 11.93
CA SER A 33 13.01 29.13 12.80
C SER A 33 14.31 28.86 13.56
N THR A 34 14.69 29.76 14.44
CA THR A 34 15.92 29.66 15.25
C THR A 34 15.96 28.47 16.20
N THR A 35 14.84 27.79 16.42
CA THR A 35 14.75 26.61 17.30
C THR A 35 15.50 25.38 16.77
N ILE A 36 15.95 25.42 15.49
CA ILE A 36 16.74 24.34 14.87
C ILE A 36 18.22 24.44 15.17
N ILE A 37 18.68 25.60 15.64
CA ILE A 37 20.10 25.81 16.00
C ILE A 37 20.43 24.87 17.17
N ASP A 38 21.58 24.19 17.08
CA ASP A 38 22.05 23.22 18.05
C ASP A 38 21.18 21.94 18.18
N LYS A 39 20.36 21.63 17.16
CA LYS A 39 19.55 20.41 17.07
C LYS A 39 20.14 19.40 16.11
N HIS A 40 20.30 18.17 16.60
CA HIS A 40 20.75 17.04 15.78
C HIS A 40 19.63 16.58 14.84
N ILE A 41 19.91 16.60 13.54
CA ILE A 41 19.01 16.09 12.51
C ILE A 41 19.72 15.10 11.60
N ILE A 42 19.03 14.02 11.26
CA ILE A 42 19.55 12.98 10.37
C ILE A 42 18.56 12.64 9.27
N ASP A 43 19.09 12.49 8.04
CA ASP A 43 18.46 11.71 6.98
C ASP A 43 19.21 10.37 6.85
N ASN A 44 18.57 9.28 7.29
CA ASN A 44 19.19 7.95 7.33
C ASN A 44 19.09 7.16 6.03
N SER A 45 18.69 7.80 4.93
CA SER A 45 18.65 7.29 3.54
C SER A 45 18.79 8.46 2.57
N CYS A 46 19.86 9.26 2.73
CA CYS A 46 19.92 10.62 2.21
C CYS A 46 20.04 10.71 0.66
N GLY A 47 20.37 9.62 -0.02
CA GLY A 47 20.52 9.63 -1.47
C GLY A 47 21.48 10.70 -1.98
N ASP A 48 21.04 11.52 -2.92
CA ASP A 48 21.77 12.68 -3.44
C ASP A 48 21.63 13.94 -2.56
N GLY A 49 21.03 13.81 -1.38
CA GLY A 49 20.88 14.89 -0.40
C GLY A 49 19.63 15.75 -0.56
N ALA A 50 18.55 15.25 -1.12
CA ALA A 50 17.32 16.03 -1.32
C ALA A 50 16.85 16.72 -0.03
N PHE A 51 16.79 16.00 1.10
CA PHE A 51 16.47 16.58 2.41
C PHE A 51 17.61 17.44 2.97
N LEU A 52 18.84 16.93 2.91
CA LEU A 52 20.00 17.58 3.52
C LEU A 52 20.29 18.95 2.89
N LYS A 53 20.04 19.13 1.61
CA LYS A 53 20.14 20.44 0.92
C LYS A 53 19.27 21.51 1.57
N VAL A 54 17.99 21.19 1.80
CA VAL A 54 17.05 22.11 2.45
C VAL A 54 17.40 22.32 3.92
N ILE A 55 17.84 21.26 4.62
CA ILE A 55 18.29 21.32 6.02
C ILE A 55 19.49 22.26 6.17
N VAL A 56 20.52 22.11 5.34
CA VAL A 56 21.72 22.98 5.35
C VAL A 56 21.35 24.43 5.05
N SER A 57 20.52 24.65 4.03
CA SER A 57 20.05 26.01 3.68
C SER A 57 19.32 26.66 4.86
N ARG A 58 18.36 25.96 5.49
CA ARG A 58 17.61 26.47 6.66
C ARG A 58 18.53 26.74 7.83
N TYR A 59 19.46 25.82 8.14
CA TYR A 59 20.39 25.98 9.24
C TYR A 59 21.28 27.21 9.05
N CYS A 60 21.85 27.41 7.87
CA CYS A 60 22.65 28.59 7.54
C CYS A 60 21.83 29.87 7.66
N GLN A 61 20.64 29.92 7.04
CA GLN A 61 19.79 31.12 7.05
C GLN A 61 19.38 31.51 8.47
N GLU A 62 18.93 30.57 9.30
CA GLU A 62 18.49 30.83 10.66
C GLU A 62 19.66 31.23 11.58
N SER A 63 20.83 30.63 11.36
CA SER A 63 22.05 31.00 12.09
C SER A 63 22.52 32.41 11.75
N ILE A 64 22.44 32.80 10.47
CA ILE A 64 22.76 34.15 10.02
C ILE A 64 21.74 35.14 10.61
N ASN A 65 20.45 34.86 10.52
CA ASN A 65 19.39 35.69 11.08
C ASN A 65 19.57 35.91 12.60
N SER A 66 20.16 34.92 13.29
CA SER A 66 20.48 35.00 14.72
C SER A 66 21.80 35.70 15.04
N GLY A 67 22.50 36.24 14.01
CA GLY A 67 23.79 36.89 14.19
C GLY A 67 24.96 35.93 14.51
N THR A 68 24.79 34.63 14.21
CA THR A 68 25.85 33.62 14.51
C THR A 68 27.04 33.81 13.56
N PRO A 69 28.28 33.92 14.06
CA PRO A 69 29.47 34.02 13.22
C PRO A 69 29.68 32.81 12.32
N ILE A 70 30.16 33.05 11.06
CA ILE A 70 30.33 32.01 10.04
C ILE A 70 31.12 30.77 10.54
N ASN A 71 32.18 31.00 11.31
CA ASN A 71 32.96 29.89 11.87
C ASN A 71 32.20 29.01 12.89
N LYS A 72 31.22 29.58 13.59
CA LYS A 72 30.33 28.84 14.46
C LYS A 72 29.24 28.11 13.64
N ILE A 73 28.71 28.74 12.56
CA ILE A 73 27.79 28.09 11.62
C ILE A 73 28.46 26.84 11.03
N LYS A 74 29.71 26.98 10.55
CA LYS A 74 30.47 25.83 10.03
C LYS A 74 30.56 24.68 11.07
N LYS A 75 30.94 24.98 12.29
CA LYS A 75 31.02 23.97 13.36
C LYS A 75 29.65 23.34 13.67
N GLY A 76 28.57 24.10 13.56
CA GLY A 76 27.22 23.60 13.72
C GLY A 76 26.82 22.65 12.59
N LEU A 77 27.14 22.98 11.33
CA LEU A 77 26.93 22.07 10.21
C LEU A 77 27.68 20.75 10.37
N GLU A 78 28.94 20.80 10.82
CA GLU A 78 29.77 19.60 11.09
C GLU A 78 29.26 18.75 12.27
N LYS A 79 28.55 19.35 13.23
CA LYS A 79 28.16 18.69 14.47
C LYS A 79 26.71 18.20 14.46
N TYR A 80 25.80 18.94 13.85
CA TYR A 80 24.36 18.74 14.05
C TYR A 80 23.64 18.16 12.83
N ILE A 81 24.29 18.14 11.65
CA ILE A 81 23.68 17.63 10.41
C ILE A 81 24.33 16.30 10.04
N HIS A 82 23.50 15.26 9.92
CA HIS A 82 23.95 13.89 9.72
C HIS A 82 23.23 13.27 8.50
N GLY A 83 23.92 12.34 7.82
CA GLY A 83 23.34 11.61 6.72
C GLY A 83 24.00 10.25 6.50
N ILE A 84 23.22 9.30 6.03
CA ILE A 84 23.70 7.97 5.70
C ILE A 84 23.07 7.53 4.38
N ASP A 85 23.89 7.00 3.48
CA ASP A 85 23.41 6.28 2.31
C ASP A 85 24.41 5.19 1.90
N ASN A 86 23.92 4.08 1.39
CA ASN A 86 24.76 2.95 0.98
C ASN A 86 25.13 2.99 -0.52
N ASP A 87 24.51 3.85 -1.32
CA ASP A 87 24.88 4.05 -2.74
C ASP A 87 26.01 5.07 -2.85
N PRO A 88 27.25 4.64 -3.22
CA PRO A 88 28.39 5.55 -3.28
C PRO A 88 28.24 6.66 -4.33
N VAL A 89 27.46 6.43 -5.39
CA VAL A 89 27.25 7.44 -6.43
C VAL A 89 26.32 8.54 -5.92
N ALA A 90 25.19 8.17 -5.34
CA ALA A 90 24.26 9.13 -4.73
C ALA A 90 24.91 9.86 -3.55
N PHE A 91 25.65 9.14 -2.71
CA PHE A 91 26.36 9.72 -1.58
C PHE A 91 27.39 10.78 -2.00
N ASN A 92 28.23 10.50 -3.02
CA ASN A 92 29.20 11.50 -3.49
C ASN A 92 28.48 12.74 -4.06
N GLN A 93 27.39 12.55 -4.83
CA GLN A 93 26.58 13.65 -5.30
C GLN A 93 25.97 14.46 -4.14
N CYS A 94 25.57 13.80 -3.06
CA CYS A 94 25.10 14.48 -1.84
C CYS A 94 26.16 15.40 -1.28
N VAL A 95 27.40 14.92 -1.09
CA VAL A 95 28.50 15.74 -0.56
C VAL A 95 28.78 16.97 -1.46
N GLU A 96 28.78 16.78 -2.78
CA GLU A 96 28.95 17.89 -3.74
C GLU A 96 27.82 18.92 -3.61
N ASN A 97 26.57 18.47 -3.60
CA ASN A 97 25.39 19.33 -3.45
C ASN A 97 25.43 20.14 -2.14
N LEU A 98 25.84 19.52 -1.02
CA LEU A 98 25.93 20.23 0.27
C LEU A 98 27.06 21.27 0.28
N ASN A 99 28.19 20.96 -0.35
CA ASN A 99 29.29 21.91 -0.48
C ASN A 99 28.90 23.13 -1.31
N GLU A 100 28.14 22.93 -2.41
CA GLU A 100 27.64 24.05 -3.24
C GLU A 100 26.72 24.96 -2.43
N ILE A 101 25.76 24.39 -1.68
CA ILE A 101 24.85 25.18 -0.84
C ILE A 101 25.62 25.94 0.24
N ALA A 102 26.49 25.27 0.99
CA ALA A 102 27.25 25.92 2.01
C ALA A 102 28.16 27.04 1.46
N CYS A 103 28.75 26.82 0.28
CA CYS A 103 29.56 27.81 -0.43
C CYS A 103 28.75 29.09 -0.77
N SER A 104 27.46 28.97 -1.11
CA SER A 104 26.59 30.14 -1.36
C SER A 104 26.40 31.02 -0.12
N TYR A 105 26.65 30.48 1.08
CA TYR A 105 26.67 31.22 2.36
C TYR A 105 28.09 31.63 2.78
N GLY A 106 29.11 31.45 1.93
CA GLY A 106 30.51 31.76 2.23
C GLY A 106 31.20 30.75 3.16
N ILE A 107 30.65 29.53 3.27
CA ILE A 107 31.18 28.49 4.15
C ILE A 107 31.81 27.39 3.31
N THR A 108 33.08 27.10 3.55
CA THR A 108 33.85 26.10 2.79
C THR A 108 34.61 25.15 3.69
N ASN A 109 35.12 24.04 3.10
CA ASN A 109 35.94 23.04 3.79
C ASN A 109 35.23 22.45 5.05
N ILE A 110 33.97 22.09 4.89
CA ILE A 110 33.14 21.47 5.95
C ILE A 110 33.51 19.99 6.05
N LYS A 111 33.70 19.52 7.28
CA LYS A 111 33.84 18.09 7.59
C LYS A 111 32.47 17.54 7.93
N TRP A 112 31.72 17.14 6.88
CA TRP A 112 30.37 16.60 7.03
C TRP A 112 30.38 15.31 7.85
N ASP A 113 29.40 15.16 8.76
CA ASP A 113 29.15 13.92 9.48
C ASP A 113 28.21 13.00 8.67
N LEU A 114 28.74 12.56 7.52
CA LEU A 114 28.04 11.73 6.54
C LEU A 114 28.75 10.39 6.38
N TYR A 115 27.98 9.31 6.12
CA TYR A 115 28.49 7.95 6.06
C TYR A 115 27.98 7.20 4.84
N ASN A 116 28.91 6.69 4.00
CA ASN A 116 28.58 5.81 2.89
C ASN A 116 28.60 4.35 3.34
N GLN A 117 27.51 3.93 3.99
CA GLN A 117 27.33 2.55 4.48
C GLN A 117 25.86 2.23 4.74
N SER A 118 25.58 0.97 5.11
CA SER A 118 24.22 0.55 5.50
C SER A 118 23.79 1.22 6.81
N SER A 119 22.66 1.92 6.76
CA SER A 119 22.06 2.53 7.96
C SER A 119 21.59 1.50 8.98
N LEU A 120 21.24 0.30 8.51
CA LEU A 120 20.69 -0.78 9.34
C LEU A 120 21.70 -1.29 10.40
N SER A 121 23.00 -1.16 10.12
CA SER A 121 24.08 -1.58 11.03
C SER A 121 24.57 -0.48 11.97
N MET A 122 24.15 0.80 11.74
CA MET A 122 24.66 1.94 12.49
C MET A 122 23.89 2.17 13.79
N LYS A 123 24.58 2.04 14.93
CA LYS A 123 24.04 2.28 16.28
C LYS A 123 24.55 3.57 16.93
N GLN A 124 25.54 4.24 16.31
CA GLN A 124 26.16 5.44 16.89
C GLN A 124 25.22 6.62 17.08
N PHE A 125 24.09 6.63 16.35
CA PHE A 125 23.07 7.68 16.42
C PHE A 125 21.91 7.35 17.37
N ASP A 126 21.87 6.15 17.94
CA ASP A 126 20.79 5.72 18.84
C ASP A 126 20.64 6.67 20.03
N GLY A 127 19.42 7.13 20.26
CA GLY A 127 19.04 8.01 21.35
C GLY A 127 19.56 9.46 21.24
N LYS A 128 20.08 9.90 20.10
CA LYS A 128 20.78 11.20 19.99
C LYS A 128 20.05 12.24 19.16
N MET A 129 19.17 11.84 18.24
CA MET A 129 18.59 12.74 17.24
C MET A 129 17.37 13.49 17.77
N ASP A 130 17.36 14.82 17.57
CA ASP A 130 16.17 15.65 17.76
C ASP A 130 15.20 15.47 16.60
N PHE A 131 15.71 15.25 15.39
CA PHE A 131 14.92 15.00 14.19
C PHE A 131 15.49 13.85 13.38
N VAL A 132 14.60 12.94 12.96
CA VAL A 132 14.86 11.92 11.94
C VAL A 132 13.89 12.18 10.81
N VAL A 133 14.39 12.49 9.63
CA VAL A 133 13.57 12.83 8.46
C VAL A 133 14.06 12.05 7.26
N GLY A 134 13.21 11.91 6.24
CA GLY A 134 13.65 11.28 4.99
C GLY A 134 12.55 10.57 4.23
N ASN A 135 12.99 9.92 3.16
CA ASN A 135 12.20 9.05 2.30
C ASN A 135 12.89 7.67 2.23
N PRO A 136 12.60 6.74 3.17
CA PRO A 136 13.19 5.41 3.21
C PRO A 136 12.98 4.62 1.92
N PRO A 137 13.88 3.67 1.57
CA PRO A 137 13.80 2.92 0.32
C PRO A 137 12.60 1.97 0.24
N TYR A 138 11.89 1.95 -0.93
CA TYR A 138 10.68 1.16 -1.21
C TYR A 138 11.02 -0.16 -1.89
N VAL A 139 11.74 -1.04 -1.20
CA VAL A 139 12.18 -2.33 -1.73
C VAL A 139 11.62 -3.46 -0.89
N ARG A 140 11.13 -4.51 -1.54
CA ARG A 140 10.74 -5.73 -0.84
C ARG A 140 11.97 -6.49 -0.35
N VAL A 141 11.94 -6.92 0.90
CA VAL A 141 13.09 -7.54 1.57
C VAL A 141 13.58 -8.80 0.86
N HIS A 142 12.71 -9.61 0.25
CA HIS A 142 13.13 -10.79 -0.50
C HIS A 142 13.89 -10.50 -1.81
N ASN A 143 13.92 -9.22 -2.26
CA ASN A 143 14.73 -8.79 -3.39
C ASN A 143 16.12 -8.28 -2.95
N LEU A 144 16.44 -8.37 -1.66
CA LEU A 144 17.71 -7.92 -1.08
C LEU A 144 18.61 -9.13 -0.82
N ASP A 145 19.66 -9.31 -1.62
CA ASP A 145 20.54 -10.49 -1.52
C ASP A 145 21.33 -10.48 -0.20
N SER A 146 22.18 -9.48 0.05
CA SER A 146 23.10 -9.43 1.20
C SER A 146 22.55 -8.74 2.44
N THR A 147 21.58 -7.84 2.30
CA THR A 147 20.99 -7.04 3.40
C THR A 147 19.84 -7.75 4.13
N TYR A 148 19.43 -8.93 3.66
CA TYR A 148 18.29 -9.66 4.23
C TYR A 148 18.50 -9.99 5.73
N GLU A 149 19.70 -10.43 6.12
CA GLU A 149 20.00 -10.76 7.52
C GLU A 149 20.02 -9.52 8.42
N GLU A 150 20.47 -8.35 7.91
CA GLU A 150 20.42 -7.09 8.65
C GLU A 150 18.97 -6.65 8.91
N VAL A 151 18.07 -6.87 7.97
CA VAL A 151 16.65 -6.49 8.10
C VAL A 151 15.92 -7.34 9.13
N LYS A 152 16.23 -8.63 9.22
CA LYS A 152 15.58 -9.56 10.16
C LYS A 152 15.71 -9.18 11.64
N GLN A 153 16.73 -8.43 12.02
CA GLN A 153 16.90 -7.95 13.39
C GLN A 153 15.84 -6.90 13.79
N TYR A 154 15.16 -6.29 12.83
CA TYR A 154 14.11 -5.30 13.05
C TYR A 154 12.75 -5.98 13.17
N SER A 155 12.09 -5.79 14.32
CA SER A 155 10.82 -6.44 14.65
C SER A 155 9.67 -6.03 13.71
N PHE A 156 9.73 -4.82 13.13
CA PHE A 156 8.73 -4.33 12.21
C PHE A 156 8.85 -4.99 10.82
N ALA A 157 10.00 -5.56 10.50
CA ALA A 157 10.29 -6.12 9.19
C ALA A 157 10.60 -7.63 9.21
N ASN A 158 10.40 -8.33 10.31
CA ASN A 158 10.74 -9.76 10.44
C ASN A 158 9.63 -10.73 10.05
N GLY A 159 8.48 -10.24 9.57
CA GLY A 159 7.30 -11.04 9.26
C GLY A 159 6.99 -11.16 7.76
N GLY A 160 7.19 -12.33 7.16
CA GLY A 160 6.69 -12.65 5.81
C GLY A 160 7.27 -11.79 4.68
N MET A 161 6.43 -11.49 3.67
CA MET A 161 6.78 -10.59 2.56
C MET A 161 6.70 -9.14 3.01
N THR A 162 7.80 -8.61 3.55
CA THR A 162 7.90 -7.28 4.13
C THR A 162 8.65 -6.30 3.20
N ASP A 163 8.48 -5.03 3.47
CA ASP A 163 9.15 -3.93 2.77
C ASP A 163 10.22 -3.30 3.68
N LEU A 164 11.34 -2.88 3.09
CA LEU A 164 12.51 -2.35 3.80
C LEU A 164 12.19 -1.10 4.63
N PHE A 165 11.29 -0.23 4.17
CA PHE A 165 10.93 1.00 4.89
C PHE A 165 10.36 0.72 6.30
N LEU A 166 9.81 -0.48 6.57
CA LEU A 166 9.36 -0.86 7.91
C LEU A 166 10.53 -0.98 8.91
N ALA A 167 11.67 -1.53 8.45
CA ALA A 167 12.89 -1.55 9.27
C ALA A 167 13.40 -0.13 9.53
N PHE A 168 13.29 0.77 8.55
CA PHE A 168 13.70 2.18 8.72
C PHE A 168 12.82 2.94 9.73
N PHE A 169 11.54 2.62 9.89
CA PHE A 169 10.74 3.19 10.98
C PHE A 169 11.31 2.80 12.35
N GLU A 170 11.60 1.50 12.56
CA GLU A 170 12.18 1.04 13.84
C GLU A 170 13.57 1.65 14.08
N LEU A 171 14.42 1.67 13.06
CA LEU A 171 15.72 2.33 13.08
C LEU A 171 15.59 3.81 13.47
N GLY A 172 14.70 4.55 12.78
CA GLY A 172 14.45 5.95 13.06
C GLY A 172 13.97 6.20 14.49
N PHE A 173 13.07 5.36 15.01
CA PHE A 173 12.65 5.43 16.42
C PHE A 173 13.79 5.17 17.40
N ASN A 174 14.73 4.28 17.08
CA ASN A 174 15.91 4.04 17.92
C ASN A 174 16.87 5.23 17.93
N MET A 175 17.02 5.93 16.81
CA MET A 175 17.88 7.12 16.71
C MET A 175 17.36 8.32 17.50
N LEU A 176 16.04 8.43 17.74
CA LEU A 176 15.45 9.57 18.44
C LEU A 176 15.88 9.66 19.90
N ASN A 177 16.23 10.86 20.35
CA ASN A 177 16.34 11.18 21.77
C ASN A 177 14.94 11.23 22.45
N SER A 178 14.89 11.52 23.75
CA SER A 178 13.64 11.48 24.54
C SER A 178 12.56 12.47 24.09
N THR A 179 12.91 13.52 23.36
CA THR A 179 11.99 14.56 22.83
C THR A 179 11.94 14.58 21.31
N GLY A 180 12.70 13.69 20.67
CA GLY A 180 12.91 13.68 19.24
C GLY A 180 11.66 13.38 18.43
N LYS A 181 11.68 13.83 17.19
CA LYS A 181 10.59 13.67 16.20
C LYS A 181 11.06 12.92 14.98
N LEU A 182 10.24 12.01 14.48
CA LEU A 182 10.43 11.31 13.21
C LEU A 182 9.38 11.74 12.23
N CYS A 183 9.79 12.19 11.04
CA CYS A 183 8.87 12.55 9.96
C CYS A 183 9.34 11.94 8.64
N TYR A 184 8.61 10.91 8.19
CA TYR A 184 8.91 10.20 6.95
C TYR A 184 7.77 10.30 5.95
N ILE A 185 8.11 10.29 4.64
CA ILE A 185 7.22 9.91 3.57
C ILE A 185 7.49 8.46 3.19
N THR A 186 6.45 7.62 3.19
CA THR A 186 6.57 6.19 2.93
C THR A 186 5.35 5.67 2.17
N PRO A 187 5.42 4.46 1.58
CA PRO A 187 4.22 3.80 1.06
C PRO A 187 3.11 3.74 2.12
N SER A 188 1.87 4.01 1.69
CA SER A 188 0.69 3.92 2.56
C SER A 188 0.36 2.48 2.99
N SER A 189 0.96 1.48 2.36
CA SER A 189 0.68 0.06 2.61
C SER A 189 0.88 -0.38 4.06
N TRP A 190 1.65 0.33 4.88
CA TRP A 190 1.82 -0.04 6.28
C TRP A 190 0.53 0.08 7.12
N ILE A 191 -0.45 0.87 6.69
CA ILE A 191 -1.74 0.97 7.39
C ILE A 191 -2.58 -0.31 7.23
N ASN A 192 -2.49 -1.00 6.08
CA ASN A 192 -3.37 -2.09 5.68
C ASN A 192 -2.67 -3.37 5.21
N SER A 193 -1.34 -3.51 5.36
CA SER A 193 -0.63 -4.75 5.07
C SER A 193 -0.49 -5.64 6.31
N VAL A 194 -0.49 -6.97 6.09
CA VAL A 194 -0.24 -7.95 7.15
C VAL A 194 1.17 -7.78 7.73
N ALA A 195 2.16 -7.52 6.87
CA ALA A 195 3.56 -7.37 7.25
C ALA A 195 3.80 -6.26 8.28
N ALA A 196 3.03 -5.18 8.27
CA ALA A 196 3.19 -4.04 9.18
C ALA A 196 2.44 -4.18 10.51
N LEU A 197 1.95 -5.37 10.87
CA LEU A 197 1.20 -5.58 12.13
C LEU A 197 2.01 -5.16 13.37
N ASN A 198 3.30 -5.49 13.43
CA ASN A 198 4.14 -5.16 14.57
C ASN A 198 4.34 -3.64 14.74
N MET A 199 4.50 -2.90 13.63
CA MET A 199 4.56 -1.46 13.64
C MET A 199 3.24 -0.84 14.17
N ARG A 200 2.08 -1.32 13.70
CA ARG A 200 0.78 -0.83 14.20
C ARG A 200 0.59 -1.12 15.68
N LYS A 201 0.99 -2.31 16.18
CA LYS A 201 0.98 -2.63 17.62
C LYS A 201 1.92 -1.72 18.42
N TYR A 202 3.07 -1.36 17.86
CA TYR A 202 3.99 -0.40 18.48
C TYR A 202 3.33 0.97 18.64
N ILE A 203 2.67 1.48 17.58
CA ILE A 203 1.97 2.77 17.62
C ILE A 203 0.86 2.77 18.66
N LEU A 204 0.06 1.69 18.77
CA LEU A 204 -0.97 1.52 19.79
C LEU A 204 -0.41 1.58 21.21
N ARG A 205 0.76 0.96 21.43
CA ARG A 205 1.41 0.90 22.74
C ARG A 205 2.06 2.22 23.12
N GLU A 206 2.84 2.80 22.22
CA GLU A 206 3.65 3.99 22.50
C GLU A 206 2.84 5.29 22.46
N LYS A 207 1.74 5.33 21.69
CA LYS A 207 0.87 6.51 21.52
C LYS A 207 1.66 7.75 21.09
N ASN A 208 2.64 7.54 20.23
CA ASN A 208 3.62 8.55 19.81
C ASN A 208 3.32 9.16 18.43
N LEU A 209 2.23 8.79 17.80
CA LEU A 209 1.76 9.34 16.51
C LEU A 209 1.17 10.73 16.72
N VAL A 210 1.70 11.72 16.02
CA VAL A 210 1.28 13.14 16.10
C VAL A 210 0.35 13.49 14.95
N SER A 211 0.73 13.12 13.72
CA SER A 211 -0.13 13.35 12.56
C SER A 211 0.15 12.39 11.41
N LEU A 212 -0.88 12.18 10.58
CA LEU A 212 -0.79 11.50 9.30
C LEU A 212 -1.33 12.42 8.20
N THR A 213 -0.62 12.50 7.08
CA THR A 213 -1.09 13.17 5.87
C THR A 213 -1.16 12.14 4.74
N ASP A 214 -2.38 11.83 4.29
CA ASP A 214 -2.61 10.91 3.16
C ASP A 214 -2.47 11.67 1.84
N LEU A 215 -1.57 11.24 0.97
CA LEU A 215 -1.44 11.83 -0.36
C LEU A 215 -2.47 11.24 -1.34
N GLY A 216 -3.23 10.22 -0.94
CA GLY A 216 -4.30 9.65 -1.76
C GLY A 216 -3.79 9.21 -3.13
N HIS A 217 -4.47 9.66 -4.19
CA HIS A 217 -4.08 9.40 -5.58
C HIS A 217 -3.00 10.36 -6.11
N PHE A 218 -2.61 11.36 -5.33
CA PHE A 218 -1.55 12.27 -5.73
C PHE A 218 -0.21 11.52 -5.84
N GLN A 219 0.43 11.60 -7.01
CA GLN A 219 1.70 10.95 -7.27
C GLN A 219 2.83 11.95 -6.93
N ALA A 220 3.39 11.82 -5.74
CA ALA A 220 4.48 12.67 -5.28
C ALA A 220 5.80 12.48 -6.07
N PHE A 221 5.88 11.40 -6.86
CA PHE A 221 7.12 10.98 -7.53
C PHE A 221 6.88 10.67 -9.01
N ASP A 222 7.66 11.25 -9.90
CA ASP A 222 7.51 11.13 -11.37
C ASP A 222 7.64 9.71 -11.92
N ASN A 223 8.37 8.82 -11.23
CA ASN A 223 8.72 7.48 -11.73
C ASN A 223 8.21 6.32 -10.86
N ALA A 224 7.40 6.59 -9.83
CA ALA A 224 6.87 5.58 -8.94
C ALA A 224 5.34 5.69 -8.84
N THR A 225 4.65 4.58 -9.07
CA THR A 225 3.19 4.47 -8.91
C THR A 225 2.84 4.07 -7.47
N THR A 226 3.53 4.64 -6.49
CA THR A 226 3.37 4.30 -5.07
C THR A 226 2.53 5.35 -4.38
N TYR A 227 1.46 4.92 -3.73
CA TYR A 227 0.62 5.77 -2.88
C TYR A 227 1.30 5.95 -1.53
N THR A 228 1.40 7.19 -1.06
CA THR A 228 2.25 7.53 0.08
C THR A 228 1.51 8.24 1.19
N LEU A 229 2.07 8.11 2.40
CA LEU A 229 1.70 8.83 3.60
C LEU A 229 2.91 9.59 4.13
N ILE A 230 2.70 10.82 4.61
CA ILE A 230 3.65 11.50 5.48
C ILE A 230 3.22 11.24 6.92
N SER A 231 4.13 10.70 7.71
CA SER A 231 3.87 10.28 9.10
C SER A 231 4.76 11.02 10.05
N LEU A 232 4.18 11.77 10.98
CA LEU A 232 4.91 12.47 12.05
C LEU A 232 4.72 11.77 13.39
N PHE A 233 5.82 11.39 14.01
CA PHE A 233 5.87 10.82 15.35
C PHE A 233 6.72 11.70 16.28
N SER A 234 6.46 11.63 17.60
CA SER A 234 7.27 12.29 18.60
C SER A 234 7.42 11.44 19.87
N LYS A 235 8.65 11.29 20.38
CA LYS A 235 8.93 10.49 21.58
C LYS A 235 8.23 11.00 22.85
N ASN A 236 8.04 12.30 22.95
CA ASN A 236 7.37 12.92 24.11
C ASN A 236 5.83 13.04 23.93
N HIS A 237 5.31 12.73 22.74
CA HIS A 237 3.86 12.64 22.53
C HIS A 237 3.37 11.32 23.13
N LYS A 238 2.44 11.42 24.09
CA LYS A 238 1.86 10.26 24.79
C LYS A 238 0.33 10.32 24.77
N SER A 239 -0.23 10.89 23.70
CA SER A 239 -1.66 10.97 23.46
C SER A 239 -2.12 9.84 22.56
N ASN A 240 -3.32 9.32 22.83
CA ASN A 240 -3.99 8.40 21.89
C ASN A 240 -4.54 9.13 20.66
N GLU A 241 -4.64 10.47 20.70
CA GLU A 241 -5.13 11.30 19.61
C GLU A 241 -4.01 11.74 18.68
N PHE A 242 -4.30 11.83 17.39
CA PHE A 242 -3.46 12.42 16.35
C PHE A 242 -4.30 13.17 15.33
N ASP A 243 -3.69 14.10 14.61
CA ASP A 243 -4.35 14.87 13.57
C ASP A 243 -4.24 14.14 12.22
N PHE A 244 -5.38 13.96 11.55
CA PHE A 244 -5.44 13.38 10.22
C PHE A 244 -5.66 14.47 9.17
N TYR A 245 -4.83 14.43 8.12
CA TYR A 245 -4.85 15.36 7.00
C TYR A 245 -4.91 14.60 5.68
N VAL A 246 -5.42 15.26 4.65
CA VAL A 246 -5.31 14.86 3.24
C VAL A 246 -4.54 15.92 2.47
N PHE A 247 -3.68 15.51 1.56
CA PHE A 247 -2.87 16.40 0.76
C PHE A 247 -3.62 16.86 -0.49
N ASP A 248 -3.76 18.18 -0.66
CA ASP A 248 -4.29 18.80 -1.89
C ASP A 248 -3.14 19.01 -2.88
N GLY A 249 -3.02 18.12 -3.88
CA GLY A 249 -1.96 18.18 -4.87
C GLY A 249 -2.03 19.38 -5.82
N GLN A 250 -3.15 20.10 -5.89
CA GLN A 250 -3.26 21.32 -6.70
C GLN A 250 -2.71 22.55 -5.98
N LYS A 251 -2.95 22.61 -4.67
CA LYS A 251 -2.47 23.71 -3.81
C LYS A 251 -1.11 23.44 -3.18
N HIS A 252 -0.63 22.19 -3.23
CA HIS A 252 0.53 21.70 -2.50
C HIS A 252 0.44 21.93 -0.98
N GLU A 253 -0.77 21.81 -0.43
CA GLU A 253 -1.07 22.00 0.99
C GLU A 253 -1.78 20.78 1.56
N ARG A 254 -1.75 20.61 2.88
CA ARG A 254 -2.57 19.62 3.57
C ARG A 254 -3.83 20.24 4.15
N ALA A 255 -4.97 19.58 3.95
CA ALA A 255 -6.25 19.93 4.56
C ALA A 255 -6.45 19.08 5.81
N PHE A 256 -6.78 19.73 6.94
CA PHE A 256 -7.18 19.03 8.17
C PHE A 256 -8.55 18.37 7.98
N ILE A 257 -8.65 17.10 8.34
CA ILE A 257 -9.88 16.32 8.27
C ILE A 257 -10.50 16.19 9.66
N ASP A 258 -9.76 15.56 10.60
CA ASP A 258 -10.25 15.36 11.95
C ASP A 258 -9.08 15.05 12.92
N ARG A 259 -9.35 15.18 14.22
CA ARG A 259 -8.49 14.68 15.28
C ARG A 259 -9.06 13.37 15.79
N ILE A 260 -8.44 12.26 15.44
CA ILE A 260 -8.91 10.90 15.71
C ILE A 260 -7.98 10.19 16.68
N THR A 261 -8.48 9.15 17.33
CA THR A 261 -7.65 8.31 18.20
C THR A 261 -7.07 7.13 17.46
N VAL A 262 -5.91 6.65 17.91
CA VAL A 262 -5.28 5.43 17.37
C VAL A 262 -6.23 4.23 17.50
N ASN A 263 -7.05 4.18 18.56
CA ASN A 263 -8.03 3.12 18.77
C ASN A 263 -9.19 3.18 17.77
N GLU A 264 -9.72 4.38 17.43
CA GLU A 264 -10.79 4.53 16.44
C GLU A 264 -10.35 4.09 15.05
N CYS A 265 -9.09 4.36 14.66
CA CYS A 265 -8.59 3.96 13.36
C CYS A 265 -8.12 2.50 13.30
N TYR A 266 -7.89 1.82 14.44
CA TYR A 266 -7.43 0.43 14.50
C TYR A 266 -8.60 -0.55 14.51
N ILE A 267 -8.96 -1.03 13.34
CA ILE A 267 -10.10 -1.94 13.13
C ILE A 267 -9.60 -3.23 12.50
N ASP A 268 -9.94 -4.37 13.10
CA ASP A 268 -9.58 -5.72 12.59
C ASP A 268 -8.08 -5.86 12.22
N SER A 269 -7.20 -5.32 13.07
CA SER A 269 -5.73 -5.35 12.93
C SER A 269 -5.15 -4.39 11.87
N TYR A 270 -5.96 -3.56 11.23
CA TYR A 270 -5.54 -2.58 10.24
C TYR A 270 -5.83 -1.16 10.71
N PHE A 271 -5.14 -0.18 10.14
CA PHE A 271 -5.48 1.22 10.30
C PHE A 271 -6.33 1.70 9.13
N TYR A 272 -7.42 2.39 9.44
CA TYR A 272 -8.25 3.08 8.48
C TYR A 272 -8.24 4.58 8.80
N LEU A 273 -8.23 5.41 7.76
CA LEU A 273 -8.06 6.86 7.92
C LEU A 273 -9.26 7.59 7.33
N SER A 274 -10.02 8.24 8.18
CA SER A 274 -11.15 9.11 7.85
C SER A 274 -11.51 9.96 9.09
N ASP A 275 -12.57 10.74 9.04
CA ASP A 275 -13.15 11.34 10.23
C ASP A 275 -13.83 10.30 11.16
N LYS A 276 -14.13 10.71 12.37
CA LYS A 276 -14.71 9.83 13.41
C LYS A 276 -16.02 9.16 13.02
N ALA A 277 -16.90 9.87 12.30
CA ALA A 277 -18.20 9.34 11.92
C ALA A 277 -18.07 8.19 10.94
N HIS A 278 -17.22 8.36 9.91
CA HIS A 278 -16.95 7.33 8.91
C HIS A 278 -16.14 6.16 9.49
N LEU A 279 -15.21 6.41 10.43
CA LEU A 279 -14.50 5.34 11.14
C LEU A 279 -15.44 4.50 12.00
N LYS A 280 -16.41 5.11 12.67
CA LYS A 280 -17.45 4.39 13.43
C LYS A 280 -18.28 3.50 12.51
N TRP A 281 -18.75 4.04 11.38
CA TRP A 281 -19.50 3.27 10.38
C TRP A 281 -18.69 2.10 9.82
N LEU A 282 -17.43 2.35 9.46
CA LEU A 282 -16.52 1.30 8.97
C LEU A 282 -16.27 0.22 10.04
N ASN A 283 -16.07 0.62 11.30
CA ASN A 283 -15.94 -0.31 12.42
C ASN A 283 -17.19 -1.19 12.57
N ASP A 284 -18.37 -0.61 12.46
CA ASP A 284 -19.63 -1.35 12.52
C ASP A 284 -19.71 -2.41 11.40
N ILE A 285 -19.39 -2.06 10.16
CA ILE A 285 -19.35 -3.00 9.04
C ILE A 285 -18.35 -4.15 9.30
N LYS A 286 -17.17 -3.82 9.85
CA LYS A 286 -16.07 -4.80 10.03
C LYS A 286 -16.25 -5.70 11.25
N THR A 287 -16.93 -5.26 12.29
CA THR A 287 -16.91 -5.92 13.59
C THR A 287 -18.28 -6.37 14.11
N LYS A 288 -19.38 -5.70 13.72
CA LYS A 288 -20.70 -6.14 14.13
C LYS A 288 -21.06 -7.51 13.55
N LYS A 289 -21.64 -8.35 14.37
CA LYS A 289 -22.10 -9.67 13.95
C LYS A 289 -23.29 -9.53 13.01
N SER A 290 -23.09 -9.88 11.75
CA SER A 290 -24.11 -9.89 10.71
C SER A 290 -24.56 -11.30 10.39
N ALA A 291 -25.80 -11.46 9.91
CA ALA A 291 -26.26 -12.72 9.34
C ALA A 291 -25.50 -13.04 8.05
N LYS A 292 -25.28 -14.33 7.77
CA LYS A 292 -24.54 -14.77 6.59
C LYS A 292 -25.48 -14.99 5.39
N TYR A 293 -25.99 -13.94 4.81
CA TYR A 293 -26.83 -13.98 3.61
C TYR A 293 -26.05 -14.46 2.39
N VAL A 294 -24.79 -14.00 2.25
CA VAL A 294 -23.97 -14.33 1.09
C VAL A 294 -22.57 -14.79 1.51
N SER A 295 -21.92 -15.49 0.57
CA SER A 295 -20.48 -15.76 0.59
C SER A 295 -19.84 -15.20 -0.67
N VAL A 296 -18.66 -14.58 -0.54
CA VAL A 296 -17.92 -13.99 -1.65
C VAL A 296 -16.61 -14.73 -1.86
N LYS A 297 -16.33 -15.13 -3.10
CA LYS A 297 -15.15 -15.92 -3.44
C LYS A 297 -14.45 -15.41 -4.69
N ASN A 298 -13.20 -15.85 -4.90
CA ASN A 298 -12.44 -15.57 -6.11
C ASN A 298 -12.82 -16.54 -7.24
N GLY A 299 -12.82 -16.07 -8.47
CA GLY A 299 -12.96 -16.88 -9.65
C GLY A 299 -11.81 -17.89 -9.86
N PHE A 300 -11.81 -18.58 -10.97
CA PHE A 300 -10.78 -19.57 -11.31
C PHE A 300 -9.36 -19.01 -11.22
N ALA A 301 -8.42 -19.89 -10.98
CA ALA A 301 -7.00 -19.64 -11.05
C ALA A 301 -6.30 -20.83 -11.74
N THR A 302 -6.34 -20.83 -13.05
CA THR A 302 -5.75 -21.90 -13.87
C THR A 302 -4.22 -21.92 -13.81
N LEU A 303 -3.60 -20.75 -13.57
CA LEU A 303 -2.17 -20.43 -13.73
C LEU A 303 -1.65 -20.59 -15.18
N ALA A 304 -2.56 -20.79 -16.13
CA ALA A 304 -2.31 -20.80 -17.57
C ALA A 304 -3.59 -20.33 -18.30
N ASP A 305 -4.10 -19.16 -17.92
CA ASP A 305 -5.42 -18.68 -18.41
C ASP A 305 -5.48 -18.65 -19.93
N ASP A 306 -4.41 -18.25 -20.62
CA ASP A 306 -4.36 -18.17 -22.08
C ASP A 306 -4.50 -19.54 -22.77
N VAL A 307 -4.22 -20.64 -22.06
CA VAL A 307 -4.39 -22.00 -22.58
C VAL A 307 -5.78 -22.57 -22.28
N PHE A 308 -6.29 -22.27 -21.08
CA PHE A 308 -7.57 -22.83 -20.66
C PHE A 308 -8.78 -22.00 -21.09
N ILE A 309 -8.62 -20.69 -21.35
CA ILE A 309 -9.74 -19.74 -21.52
C ILE A 309 -9.46 -18.83 -22.72
N GLY A 310 -10.34 -18.85 -23.71
CA GLY A 310 -10.18 -18.04 -24.92
C GLY A 310 -11.38 -18.12 -25.85
N SER A 311 -11.36 -17.32 -26.93
CA SER A 311 -12.35 -17.38 -28.02
C SER A 311 -12.16 -18.58 -28.94
N ASP A 312 -10.93 -19.05 -29.04
CA ASP A 312 -10.43 -20.12 -29.94
C ASP A 312 -10.27 -21.47 -29.22
N ILE A 313 -10.72 -21.55 -27.99
CA ILE A 313 -10.79 -22.82 -27.25
C ILE A 313 -11.77 -23.78 -27.91
N PRO A 314 -11.39 -25.04 -28.18
CA PRO A 314 -12.26 -26.04 -28.78
C PRO A 314 -13.55 -26.26 -28.00
N GLU A 315 -14.68 -26.35 -28.69
CA GLU A 315 -15.94 -26.79 -28.10
C GLU A 315 -15.95 -28.31 -27.94
N SER A 316 -16.25 -28.80 -26.76
CA SER A 316 -16.22 -30.21 -26.40
C SER A 316 -17.11 -30.50 -25.20
N ASN A 317 -17.16 -31.77 -24.76
CA ASN A 317 -17.87 -32.19 -23.56
C ASN A 317 -17.34 -31.61 -22.25
N ILE A 318 -16.10 -31.07 -22.25
CA ILE A 318 -15.50 -30.40 -21.09
C ILE A 318 -15.41 -28.88 -21.24
N THR A 319 -16.02 -28.31 -22.29
CA THR A 319 -16.03 -26.88 -22.52
C THR A 319 -17.22 -26.22 -21.83
N ILE A 320 -16.96 -25.21 -21.01
CA ILE A 320 -17.98 -24.38 -20.37
C ILE A 320 -17.83 -22.92 -20.79
N LYS A 321 -18.91 -22.15 -20.74
CA LYS A 321 -18.83 -20.67 -20.88
C LYS A 321 -18.31 -20.08 -19.57
N THR A 322 -17.38 -19.16 -19.69
CA THR A 322 -16.72 -18.52 -18.54
C THR A 322 -16.63 -17.01 -18.73
N LEU A 323 -17.04 -16.27 -17.71
CA LEU A 323 -17.04 -14.82 -17.69
C LEU A 323 -15.70 -14.29 -17.19
N LYS A 324 -15.10 -13.37 -17.94
CA LYS A 324 -14.01 -12.51 -17.43
C LYS A 324 -14.64 -11.33 -16.70
N ALA A 325 -14.77 -11.42 -15.37
CA ALA A 325 -15.50 -10.43 -14.58
C ALA A 325 -14.89 -9.02 -14.68
N SER A 326 -13.57 -8.88 -14.82
CA SER A 326 -12.90 -7.58 -14.99
C SER A 326 -13.32 -6.82 -16.25
N THR A 327 -13.78 -7.52 -17.30
CA THR A 327 -14.18 -6.91 -18.58
C THR A 327 -15.66 -7.08 -18.92
N GLY A 328 -16.37 -8.04 -18.29
CA GLY A 328 -17.74 -8.43 -18.65
C GLY A 328 -17.82 -9.28 -19.93
N LYS A 329 -16.71 -9.82 -20.44
CA LYS A 329 -16.67 -10.62 -21.67
C LYS A 329 -16.74 -12.12 -21.36
N TRP A 330 -17.45 -12.87 -22.22
CA TRP A 330 -17.60 -14.31 -22.16
C TRP A 330 -16.61 -15.02 -23.08
N TYR A 331 -16.08 -16.14 -22.62
CA TYR A 331 -15.13 -16.98 -23.34
C TYR A 331 -15.49 -18.46 -23.19
N ASN A 332 -14.95 -19.30 -24.07
CA ASN A 332 -14.91 -20.72 -23.85
C ASN A 332 -13.82 -21.07 -22.84
N CYS A 333 -14.05 -22.11 -22.04
CA CYS A 333 -13.07 -22.56 -21.05
C CYS A 333 -13.05 -24.09 -21.00
N LEU A 334 -11.89 -24.71 -21.13
CA LEU A 334 -11.71 -26.11 -20.86
C LEU A 334 -11.77 -26.36 -19.34
N PHE A 335 -12.79 -27.07 -18.89
CA PHE A 335 -13.07 -27.36 -17.49
C PHE A 335 -13.03 -28.87 -17.25
N PRO A 336 -11.86 -29.47 -17.04
CA PRO A 336 -11.67 -30.92 -16.94
C PRO A 336 -12.04 -31.49 -15.56
N TYR A 337 -13.15 -31.05 -14.98
CA TYR A 337 -13.60 -31.45 -13.64
C TYR A 337 -15.07 -31.89 -13.64
N ASP A 338 -15.36 -32.87 -12.79
CA ASP A 338 -16.74 -33.30 -12.53
C ASP A 338 -17.47 -32.33 -11.58
N LYS A 339 -18.76 -32.63 -11.30
CA LYS A 339 -19.58 -31.83 -10.37
C LYS A 339 -19.11 -31.84 -8.91
N LYS A 340 -18.22 -32.77 -8.56
CA LYS A 340 -17.59 -32.85 -7.22
C LYS A 340 -16.22 -32.15 -7.20
N GLY A 341 -15.83 -31.48 -8.27
CA GLY A 341 -14.52 -30.81 -8.40
C GLY A 341 -13.34 -31.79 -8.56
N LYS A 342 -13.62 -33.06 -8.85
CA LYS A 342 -12.58 -34.07 -9.11
C LYS A 342 -12.13 -33.98 -10.56
N LEU A 343 -10.83 -34.01 -10.80
CA LEU A 343 -10.24 -34.06 -12.13
C LEU A 343 -10.74 -35.28 -12.89
N LEU A 344 -11.19 -35.08 -14.13
CA LEU A 344 -11.61 -36.14 -15.02
C LEU A 344 -10.41 -36.97 -15.46
N PRO A 345 -10.55 -38.30 -15.61
CA PRO A 345 -9.45 -39.13 -16.11
C PRO A 345 -9.18 -38.81 -17.60
N PRO A 346 -7.96 -39.11 -18.09
CA PRO A 346 -7.55 -38.79 -19.47
C PRO A 346 -8.51 -39.30 -20.55
N GLU A 347 -9.10 -40.47 -20.34
CA GLU A 347 -10.05 -41.10 -21.29
C GLU A 347 -11.30 -40.24 -21.51
N ILE A 348 -11.64 -39.40 -20.55
CA ILE A 348 -12.78 -38.48 -20.62
C ILE A 348 -12.30 -37.07 -21.00
N ALA A 349 -11.31 -36.54 -20.29
CA ALA A 349 -10.82 -35.18 -20.47
C ALA A 349 -10.17 -34.94 -21.84
N LEU A 350 -9.52 -35.97 -22.41
CA LEU A 350 -8.82 -35.94 -23.69
C LEU A 350 -9.52 -36.79 -24.77
N SER A 351 -10.79 -37.10 -24.59
CA SER A 351 -11.57 -37.91 -25.55
C SER A 351 -11.78 -37.19 -26.88
N ASP A 352 -11.88 -35.87 -26.86
CA ASP A 352 -11.99 -35.05 -28.04
C ASP A 352 -10.59 -34.78 -28.64
N PRO A 353 -10.37 -35.14 -29.95
CA PRO A 353 -9.07 -34.97 -30.60
C PRO A 353 -8.57 -33.54 -30.65
N ALA A 354 -9.47 -32.54 -30.81
CA ALA A 354 -9.10 -31.14 -30.85
C ALA A 354 -8.62 -30.66 -29.46
N VAL A 355 -9.31 -31.06 -28.37
CA VAL A 355 -8.90 -30.76 -26.99
C VAL A 355 -7.57 -31.43 -26.66
N LYS A 356 -7.40 -32.70 -27.07
CA LYS A 356 -6.15 -33.43 -26.86
C LYS A 356 -4.99 -32.71 -27.52
N THR A 357 -5.13 -32.39 -28.81
CA THR A 357 -4.12 -31.66 -29.59
C THR A 357 -3.80 -30.30 -28.98
N HIS A 358 -4.83 -29.57 -28.53
CA HIS A 358 -4.69 -28.28 -27.88
C HIS A 358 -3.86 -28.38 -26.59
N PHE A 359 -4.18 -29.32 -25.70
CA PHE A 359 -3.43 -29.50 -24.47
C PHE A 359 -1.98 -30.02 -24.70
N GLU A 360 -1.79 -30.91 -25.67
CA GLU A 360 -0.47 -31.43 -26.01
C GLU A 360 0.45 -30.33 -26.59
N SER A 361 -0.07 -29.45 -27.44
CA SER A 361 0.68 -28.33 -28.02
C SER A 361 1.07 -27.25 -27.02
N HIS A 362 0.31 -27.10 -25.90
CA HIS A 362 0.59 -26.09 -24.86
C HIS A 362 1.09 -26.71 -23.55
N LYS A 363 1.51 -27.96 -23.56
CA LYS A 363 1.91 -28.68 -22.35
C LYS A 363 3.02 -27.99 -21.57
N GLU A 364 4.01 -27.45 -22.26
CA GLU A 364 5.13 -26.72 -21.63
C GLU A 364 4.66 -25.43 -20.95
N ASP A 365 3.75 -24.68 -21.58
CA ASP A 365 3.20 -23.45 -21.02
C ASP A 365 2.38 -23.73 -19.76
N ILE A 366 1.60 -24.79 -19.75
CA ILE A 366 0.81 -25.20 -18.59
C ILE A 366 1.72 -25.61 -17.43
N LEU A 367 2.78 -26.37 -17.69
CA LEU A 367 3.70 -26.87 -16.67
C LEU A 367 4.69 -25.81 -16.18
N LYS A 368 4.92 -24.73 -16.92
CA LYS A 368 5.87 -23.66 -16.56
C LYS A 368 5.65 -23.09 -15.13
N GLY A 369 4.41 -23.01 -14.68
CA GLY A 369 4.06 -22.61 -13.32
C GLY A 369 3.77 -23.75 -12.34
N LYS A 370 3.91 -25.02 -12.79
CA LYS A 370 3.44 -26.21 -12.08
C LYS A 370 4.32 -27.44 -12.37
N PRO A 371 5.63 -27.37 -12.12
CA PRO A 371 6.55 -28.45 -12.54
C PRO A 371 6.25 -29.82 -11.89
N ASP A 372 5.62 -29.82 -10.70
CA ASP A 372 5.36 -31.03 -9.90
C ASP A 372 3.92 -31.58 -10.02
N TYR A 373 3.10 -31.02 -10.94
CA TYR A 373 1.72 -31.48 -11.09
C TYR A 373 1.65 -32.83 -11.80
N PRO A 374 0.92 -33.80 -11.24
CA PRO A 374 0.84 -35.14 -11.82
C PRO A 374 0.08 -35.17 -13.15
N CYS A 375 -0.74 -34.15 -13.40
CA CYS A 375 -1.55 -34.04 -14.61
C CYS A 375 -1.46 -32.64 -15.24
N TYR A 376 -0.97 -32.57 -16.49
CA TYR A 376 -0.71 -31.30 -17.17
C TYR A 376 -1.99 -30.51 -17.54
N TYR A 377 -3.18 -31.11 -17.60
CA TYR A 377 -4.45 -30.40 -17.85
C TYR A 377 -5.20 -29.99 -16.57
N GLU A 378 -4.55 -30.06 -15.41
CA GLU A 378 -5.09 -29.62 -14.12
C GLU A 378 -4.92 -28.09 -13.94
N TYR A 379 -5.88 -27.45 -13.27
CA TYR A 379 -5.75 -26.02 -12.88
C TYR A 379 -4.70 -25.87 -11.78
N GLY A 380 -4.03 -24.72 -11.76
CA GLY A 380 -3.03 -24.42 -10.74
C GLY A 380 -3.58 -24.26 -9.32
N ARG A 381 -4.92 -24.05 -9.19
CA ARG A 381 -5.60 -23.97 -7.89
C ARG A 381 -7.02 -24.55 -8.00
N THR A 382 -7.48 -25.19 -6.94
CA THR A 382 -8.80 -25.85 -6.88
C THR A 382 -9.95 -24.93 -6.45
N GLN A 383 -9.70 -23.63 -6.29
CA GLN A 383 -10.74 -22.67 -5.93
C GLN A 383 -11.83 -22.58 -7.02
N ALA A 384 -13.07 -22.32 -6.62
CA ALA A 384 -14.23 -22.11 -7.48
C ALA A 384 -14.76 -23.34 -8.26
N LEU A 385 -14.10 -24.50 -8.24
CA LEU A 385 -14.51 -25.67 -9.04
C LEU A 385 -15.93 -26.17 -8.70
N LEU A 386 -16.25 -26.25 -7.41
CA LEU A 386 -17.59 -26.70 -6.94
C LEU A 386 -18.70 -25.71 -7.22
N ASP A 387 -18.35 -24.41 -7.27
CA ASP A 387 -19.34 -23.35 -7.41
C ASP A 387 -19.68 -23.03 -8.89
N VAL A 388 -19.06 -23.73 -9.84
CA VAL A 388 -19.50 -23.73 -11.26
C VAL A 388 -20.96 -24.11 -11.35
N TRP A 389 -21.42 -25.05 -10.54
CA TRP A 389 -22.77 -25.63 -10.61
C TRP A 389 -23.80 -24.88 -9.77
N LYS A 390 -23.51 -23.63 -9.36
CA LYS A 390 -24.41 -22.74 -8.62
C LYS A 390 -24.68 -21.47 -9.43
N ASP A 391 -25.89 -20.93 -9.28
CA ASP A 391 -26.20 -19.58 -9.71
C ASP A 391 -25.46 -18.58 -8.84
N LYS A 392 -24.91 -17.53 -9.43
CA LYS A 392 -24.06 -16.55 -8.74
C LYS A 392 -24.02 -15.21 -9.45
N ILE A 393 -23.57 -14.19 -8.74
CA ILE A 393 -23.30 -12.86 -9.29
C ILE A 393 -21.79 -12.69 -9.40
N ALA A 394 -21.30 -12.30 -10.58
CA ALA A 394 -19.91 -11.91 -10.80
C ALA A 394 -19.74 -10.40 -10.68
N ILE A 395 -18.63 -9.96 -10.10
CA ILE A 395 -18.21 -8.56 -10.02
C ILE A 395 -16.73 -8.40 -10.34
N ASN A 396 -16.38 -7.24 -10.95
CA ASN A 396 -14.98 -6.81 -11.04
C ASN A 396 -14.44 -6.39 -9.67
N THR A 397 -13.14 -6.06 -9.58
CA THR A 397 -12.47 -5.71 -8.31
C THR A 397 -11.90 -4.30 -8.28
N LEU A 398 -12.27 -3.46 -9.24
CA LEU A 398 -11.79 -2.08 -9.37
C LEU A 398 -12.98 -1.14 -9.58
N LEU A 399 -13.04 -0.07 -8.80
CA LEU A 399 -14.01 1.01 -8.98
C LEU A 399 -13.44 2.36 -8.51
N ARG A 400 -13.97 3.45 -9.05
CA ARG A 400 -13.86 4.83 -8.57
C ARG A 400 -15.22 5.30 -8.06
N THR A 401 -16.25 5.00 -8.84
CA THR A 401 -17.65 5.25 -8.51
C THR A 401 -18.45 3.97 -8.69
N GLU A 402 -19.70 3.95 -8.25
CA GLU A 402 -20.64 2.85 -8.43
C GLU A 402 -20.80 2.45 -9.91
N LYS A 403 -20.63 3.39 -10.85
CA LYS A 403 -20.75 3.16 -12.31
C LYS A 403 -19.64 2.31 -12.89
N ASP A 404 -18.50 2.21 -12.23
CA ASP A 404 -17.39 1.35 -12.66
C ASP A 404 -17.63 -0.13 -12.30
N LEU A 405 -18.60 -0.42 -11.42
CA LEU A 405 -18.89 -1.78 -10.99
C LEU A 405 -19.64 -2.56 -12.08
N LYS A 406 -19.00 -3.62 -12.57
CA LYS A 406 -19.60 -4.56 -13.53
C LYS A 406 -20.23 -5.69 -12.76
N ILE A 407 -21.50 -5.89 -12.93
CA ILE A 407 -22.28 -6.93 -12.25
C ILE A 407 -22.95 -7.79 -13.32
N GLU A 408 -22.70 -9.11 -13.28
CA GLU A 408 -23.24 -10.07 -14.21
C GLU A 408 -23.83 -11.28 -13.49
N ARG A 409 -25.00 -11.74 -13.93
CA ARG A 409 -25.58 -13.01 -13.47
C ARG A 409 -24.93 -14.16 -14.23
N VAL A 410 -24.41 -15.10 -13.49
CA VAL A 410 -23.76 -16.31 -14.02
C VAL A 410 -24.55 -17.52 -13.56
N LYS A 411 -25.07 -18.29 -14.52
CA LYS A 411 -25.92 -19.46 -14.27
C LYS A 411 -25.08 -20.67 -13.86
N ALA A 412 -25.73 -21.65 -13.23
CA ALA A 412 -25.15 -22.96 -13.00
C ALA A 412 -24.62 -23.57 -14.32
N GLY A 413 -23.45 -24.17 -14.27
CA GLY A 413 -22.72 -24.70 -15.43
C GLY A 413 -21.78 -23.67 -16.10
N GLN A 414 -21.69 -22.46 -15.59
CA GLN A 414 -20.82 -21.40 -16.11
C GLN A 414 -19.74 -20.99 -15.11
N GLY A 415 -18.57 -20.64 -15.61
CA GLY A 415 -17.41 -20.23 -14.83
C GLY A 415 -17.22 -18.73 -14.70
N ILE A 416 -16.31 -18.33 -13.81
CA ILE A 416 -15.88 -16.95 -13.60
C ILE A 416 -14.38 -16.93 -13.37
N TYR A 417 -13.67 -15.98 -14.00
CA TYR A 417 -12.25 -15.70 -13.71
C TYR A 417 -11.99 -14.19 -13.74
N SER A 418 -10.81 -13.78 -13.25
CA SER A 418 -10.38 -12.37 -13.20
C SER A 418 -11.39 -11.44 -12.51
N GLY A 419 -11.92 -11.88 -11.34
CA GLY A 419 -12.86 -11.13 -10.51
C GLY A 419 -13.39 -11.97 -9.36
N LEU A 420 -14.42 -11.44 -8.69
CA LEU A 420 -15.10 -12.09 -7.56
C LEU A 420 -16.48 -12.60 -7.97
N TYR A 421 -17.00 -13.54 -7.20
CA TYR A 421 -18.40 -13.95 -7.31
C TYR A 421 -19.05 -14.10 -5.94
N ILE A 422 -20.37 -13.91 -5.94
CA ILE A 422 -21.24 -13.90 -4.78
C ILE A 422 -22.24 -15.03 -4.92
N ILE A 423 -22.35 -15.85 -3.88
CA ILE A 423 -23.30 -16.98 -3.77
C ILE A 423 -24.25 -16.66 -2.64
N ASN A 424 -25.54 -16.93 -2.85
CA ASN A 424 -26.54 -16.91 -1.80
C ASN A 424 -26.34 -18.11 -0.84
N ASN A 425 -26.33 -17.84 0.45
CA ASN A 425 -26.33 -18.87 1.50
C ASN A 425 -27.76 -19.16 1.99
N VAL A 426 -28.68 -18.23 1.77
CA VAL A 426 -30.10 -18.32 2.07
C VAL A 426 -30.90 -17.83 0.87
N GLU A 427 -32.18 -18.14 0.83
CA GLU A 427 -33.04 -17.77 -0.29
C GLU A 427 -33.40 -16.27 -0.23
N ILE A 428 -32.63 -15.44 -0.94
CA ILE A 428 -32.87 -14.00 -1.13
C ILE A 428 -32.82 -13.65 -2.62
N PRO A 429 -33.60 -12.64 -3.08
CA PRO A 429 -33.51 -12.17 -4.46
C PRO A 429 -32.12 -11.64 -4.79
N PHE A 430 -31.62 -11.97 -5.97
CA PHE A 430 -30.34 -11.41 -6.44
C PHE A 430 -30.40 -9.88 -6.61
N GLU A 431 -31.59 -9.33 -6.87
CA GLU A 431 -31.85 -7.90 -6.92
C GLU A 431 -31.46 -7.19 -5.61
N ASP A 432 -31.72 -7.79 -4.46
CA ASP A 432 -31.38 -7.20 -3.17
C ASP A 432 -29.85 -7.04 -3.04
N ILE A 433 -29.08 -8.03 -3.50
CA ILE A 433 -27.61 -7.96 -3.51
C ILE A 433 -27.13 -6.91 -4.52
N VAL A 434 -27.71 -6.88 -5.72
CA VAL A 434 -27.37 -5.90 -6.76
C VAL A 434 -27.64 -4.48 -6.25
N ASN A 435 -28.80 -4.24 -5.63
CA ASN A 435 -29.16 -2.92 -5.07
C ASN A 435 -28.15 -2.45 -4.01
N VAL A 436 -27.63 -3.35 -3.18
CA VAL A 436 -26.58 -3.03 -2.20
C VAL A 436 -25.29 -2.61 -2.90
N LEU A 437 -24.91 -3.30 -3.97
CA LEU A 437 -23.65 -3.08 -4.68
C LEU A 437 -23.65 -1.82 -5.57
N VAL A 438 -24.78 -1.48 -6.21
CA VAL A 438 -24.87 -0.29 -7.06
C VAL A 438 -25.11 1.00 -6.29
N SER A 439 -25.19 0.93 -4.97
CA SER A 439 -25.37 2.12 -4.14
C SER A 439 -24.10 2.97 -4.09
N PRO A 440 -24.21 4.31 -4.06
CA PRO A 440 -23.05 5.18 -3.81
C PRO A 440 -22.33 4.84 -2.50
N ASP A 441 -23.05 4.33 -1.50
CA ASP A 441 -22.48 3.92 -0.21
C ASP A 441 -21.46 2.79 -0.35
N PHE A 442 -21.67 1.84 -1.27
CA PHE A 442 -20.68 0.78 -1.52
C PHE A 442 -19.38 1.34 -2.11
N ALA A 443 -19.49 2.23 -3.09
CA ALA A 443 -18.32 2.86 -3.69
C ALA A 443 -17.56 3.70 -2.64
N TYR A 444 -18.29 4.43 -1.81
CA TYR A 444 -17.71 5.19 -0.71
C TYR A 444 -17.04 4.29 0.35
N TYR A 445 -17.71 3.20 0.76
CA TYR A 445 -17.10 2.20 1.64
C TYR A 445 -15.76 1.69 1.09
N VAL A 446 -15.72 1.36 -0.20
CA VAL A 446 -14.50 0.88 -0.83
C VAL A 446 -13.38 1.93 -0.82
N SER A 447 -13.69 3.21 -1.01
CA SER A 447 -12.72 4.29 -0.91
C SER A 447 -12.11 4.43 0.49
N LEU A 448 -12.91 4.19 1.55
CA LEU A 448 -12.44 4.18 2.95
C LEU A 448 -11.44 3.06 3.25
N LEU A 449 -11.40 2.00 2.45
CA LEU A 449 -10.39 0.93 2.60
C LEU A 449 -8.97 1.38 2.23
N LYS A 450 -8.82 2.52 1.56
CA LYS A 450 -7.53 3.10 1.13
C LYS A 450 -6.64 2.12 0.35
N LYS A 451 -7.26 1.22 -0.42
CA LYS A 451 -6.58 0.24 -1.28
C LYS A 451 -6.45 0.81 -2.69
N TYR A 452 -5.59 1.79 -2.84
CA TYR A 452 -5.39 2.55 -4.08
C TYR A 452 -4.89 1.73 -5.26
N LYS A 453 -5.33 2.11 -6.48
CA LYS A 453 -4.89 1.59 -7.78
C LYS A 453 -4.76 2.72 -8.80
N SER A 454 -3.93 2.50 -9.83
CA SER A 454 -3.67 3.50 -10.89
C SER A 454 -4.96 4.02 -11.52
N GLY A 455 -4.94 5.29 -11.92
CA GLY A 455 -6.07 5.94 -12.59
C GLY A 455 -7.22 6.32 -11.66
N GLY A 456 -6.97 6.55 -10.38
CA GLY A 456 -7.98 6.95 -9.41
C GLY A 456 -8.86 5.79 -8.91
N TYR A 457 -8.49 4.54 -9.21
CA TYR A 457 -9.26 3.38 -8.78
C TYR A 457 -8.92 2.93 -7.36
N TYR A 458 -9.89 2.28 -6.73
CA TYR A 458 -9.75 1.51 -5.50
C TYR A 458 -10.00 0.03 -5.80
N THR A 459 -9.40 -0.84 -4.99
CA THR A 459 -9.65 -2.28 -5.04
C THR A 459 -10.19 -2.80 -3.72
N PHE A 460 -10.83 -3.96 -3.79
CA PHE A 460 -11.40 -4.66 -2.63
C PHE A 460 -11.22 -6.17 -2.81
N ASN A 461 -11.34 -6.91 -1.72
CA ASN A 461 -11.24 -8.37 -1.71
C ASN A 461 -12.57 -9.03 -1.31
N THR A 462 -12.58 -10.35 -1.30
CA THR A 462 -13.76 -11.16 -0.94
C THR A 462 -14.32 -10.79 0.43
N LYS A 463 -13.46 -10.66 1.45
CA LYS A 463 -13.87 -10.32 2.82
C LYS A 463 -14.51 -8.94 2.90
N ASP A 464 -13.96 -7.95 2.19
CA ASP A 464 -14.52 -6.59 2.17
C ASP A 464 -15.95 -6.59 1.65
N VAL A 465 -16.20 -7.24 0.52
CA VAL A 465 -17.53 -7.31 -0.11
C VAL A 465 -18.50 -8.12 0.74
N GLU A 466 -18.06 -9.27 1.25
CA GLU A 466 -18.90 -10.16 2.07
C GLU A 466 -19.36 -9.47 3.34
N GLN A 467 -18.46 -8.79 4.04
CA GLN A 467 -18.78 -8.04 5.27
C GLN A 467 -19.79 -6.93 4.97
N TYR A 468 -19.56 -6.15 3.91
CA TYR A 468 -20.44 -5.04 3.56
C TYR A 468 -21.85 -5.51 3.20
N ILE A 469 -22.00 -6.48 2.30
CA ILE A 469 -23.32 -6.97 1.88
C ILE A 469 -24.07 -7.56 3.09
N ASN A 470 -23.43 -8.43 3.85
CA ASN A 470 -24.04 -9.06 5.01
C ASN A 470 -24.46 -8.04 6.08
N TYR A 471 -23.63 -7.00 6.30
CA TYR A 471 -23.97 -5.89 7.21
C TYR A 471 -25.21 -5.13 6.72
N VAL A 472 -25.22 -4.68 5.48
CA VAL A 472 -26.35 -3.90 4.94
C VAL A 472 -27.63 -4.71 4.95
N LEU A 473 -27.60 -5.97 4.50
CA LEU A 473 -28.78 -6.84 4.48
C LEU A 473 -29.30 -7.17 5.90
N THR A 474 -28.40 -7.19 6.90
CA THR A 474 -28.81 -7.43 8.30
C THR A 474 -29.50 -6.20 8.90
N PHE A 475 -28.96 -5.00 8.67
CA PHE A 475 -29.34 -3.80 9.39
C PHE A 475 -30.19 -2.82 8.59
N LYS A 476 -30.42 -3.03 7.25
CA LYS A 476 -31.19 -2.11 6.39
C LYS A 476 -32.61 -1.79 6.88
N THR A 477 -33.21 -2.62 7.73
CA THR A 477 -34.53 -2.42 8.33
C THR A 477 -34.47 -1.86 9.76
N ASP A 478 -33.27 -1.71 10.32
CA ASP A 478 -33.06 -1.17 11.66
C ASP A 478 -33.11 0.38 11.59
N LYS A 479 -33.86 1.01 12.50
CA LYS A 479 -33.91 2.48 12.61
C LYS A 479 -32.54 3.11 12.84
N ASN A 480 -31.59 2.37 13.42
CA ASN A 480 -30.21 2.81 13.64
C ASN A 480 -29.32 2.72 12.37
N TYR A 481 -29.83 2.17 11.25
CA TYR A 481 -29.12 2.17 9.97
C TYR A 481 -29.06 3.57 9.34
N ASP A 482 -30.02 4.45 9.69
CA ASP A 482 -30.05 5.85 9.26
C ASP A 482 -28.97 6.73 9.94
N ASP A 483 -28.27 6.22 10.99
CA ASP A 483 -27.10 6.88 11.61
C ASP A 483 -25.80 6.76 10.77
N LYS A 484 -25.86 6.23 9.55
CA LYS A 484 -24.71 6.27 8.64
C LYS A 484 -24.37 7.73 8.33
N PRO A 485 -23.07 8.09 8.26
CA PRO A 485 -22.68 9.45 7.88
C PRO A 485 -23.21 9.78 6.48
N SER A 486 -23.77 10.98 6.31
CA SER A 486 -24.10 11.47 4.98
C SER A 486 -22.83 11.68 4.17
N ILE A 487 -22.76 11.08 2.99
CA ILE A 487 -21.66 11.33 2.04
C ILE A 487 -21.88 12.74 1.48
N SER A 488 -21.04 13.69 1.88
CA SER A 488 -21.09 15.06 1.36
C SER A 488 -20.28 15.19 0.07
N ASP A 489 -20.57 16.22 -0.74
CA ASP A 489 -19.75 16.57 -1.91
C ASP A 489 -18.28 16.82 -1.52
N LYS A 490 -18.02 17.23 -0.27
CA LYS A 490 -16.67 17.41 0.27
C LYS A 490 -15.97 16.06 0.44
N ASP A 491 -16.69 15.04 0.92
CA ASP A 491 -16.14 13.68 1.08
C ASP A 491 -15.79 13.06 -0.27
N LEU A 492 -16.64 13.29 -1.29
CA LEU A 492 -16.37 12.82 -2.66
C LEU A 492 -15.20 13.55 -3.33
N ARG A 493 -14.86 14.76 -2.90
CA ARG A 493 -13.70 15.54 -3.42
C ARG A 493 -12.37 15.16 -2.74
N LEU A 494 -12.42 14.51 -1.58
CA LEU A 494 -11.25 14.05 -0.83
C LEU A 494 -10.75 12.68 -1.34
N PHE A 495 -11.44 12.10 -2.29
CA PHE A 495 -11.19 10.83 -2.95
C PHE A 495 -11.16 10.98 -4.47
#